data_fcdf213cbe35e4bcfd411a80c276da88
#
_entry.id   fcdf213cbe35e4bcfd411a80c276da88
#
_cell.length_a   1.000
_cell.length_b   1.000
_cell.length_c   1.000
_cell.angle_alpha   90.00
_cell.angle_beta   90.00
_cell.angle_gamma   90.00
#
_symmetry.space_group_name_H-M   'P 1'
#
loop_
_entity.id
_entity.type
_entity.pdbx_description
1 polymer ?
#
loop_
_entity_poly.entity_id
_entity_poly.type
_entity_poly.pdbx_seq_one_letter_code
_entity_poly.pdbx_strand_id
1 'polypeptide(L)'
;MRDLIESIMRVKIPQRKKNALLITLPSSIKWEDYEKELKAVEDESHVMNFKVPFLPKNIHHIKRVYLVYQGNIVGWQKFVGTSDKPFKCTTTNKNWEGKFIQRTGPFHKIEPIPYVGFQGFRYYDYYG
;
A
#
# COMPACT_ATOMS: atom_id res chain seq x y z
N MET A 1 -22.54 -21.87 -33.00
CA MET A 1 -21.27 -21.12 -33.08
C MET A 1 -21.16 -20.09 -31.97
N ARG A 2 -22.14 -19.23 -31.84
CA ARG A 2 -22.17 -18.20 -30.81
C ARG A 2 -22.16 -18.79 -29.41
N ASP A 3 -22.97 -19.82 -29.18
CA ASP A 3 -23.05 -20.46 -27.87
C ASP A 3 -21.71 -21.08 -27.46
N LEU A 4 -20.98 -21.63 -28.43
CA LEU A 4 -19.66 -22.17 -28.17
C LEU A 4 -18.66 -21.09 -27.76
N ILE A 5 -18.71 -19.96 -28.45
CA ILE A 5 -17.85 -18.82 -28.14
C ILE A 5 -18.18 -18.27 -26.76
N GLU A 6 -19.47 -18.09 -26.47
CA GLU A 6 -19.91 -17.62 -25.15
C GLU A 6 -19.50 -18.59 -24.04
N SER A 7 -19.57 -19.89 -24.31
CA SER A 7 -19.14 -20.90 -23.37
C SER A 7 -17.65 -20.78 -23.06
N ILE A 8 -16.84 -20.58 -24.09
CA ILE A 8 -15.39 -20.38 -23.93
C ILE A 8 -15.12 -19.11 -23.13
N MET A 9 -15.84 -18.03 -23.44
CA MET A 9 -15.67 -16.78 -22.73
C MET A 9 -16.13 -16.83 -21.27
N ARG A 10 -17.03 -17.77 -20.95
CA ARG A 10 -17.50 -17.97 -19.58
C ARG A 10 -16.58 -18.88 -18.78
N VAL A 11 -15.64 -19.54 -19.42
CA VAL A 11 -14.67 -20.33 -18.69
C VAL A 11 -13.90 -19.38 -17.77
N LYS A 12 -14.00 -19.65 -16.49
CA LYS A 12 -13.35 -18.83 -15.48
C LYS A 12 -11.85 -19.01 -15.56
N ILE A 13 -11.17 -17.97 -15.99
CA ILE A 13 -9.71 -17.93 -15.95
C ILE A 13 -9.32 -17.62 -14.51
N PRO A 14 -8.45 -18.43 -13.88
CA PRO A 14 -8.02 -18.13 -12.53
C PRO A 14 -7.45 -16.72 -12.45
N GLN A 15 -8.03 -15.91 -11.57
CA GLN A 15 -7.57 -14.56 -11.36
C GLN A 15 -6.24 -14.60 -10.61
N ARG A 16 -5.28 -13.83 -11.11
CA ARG A 16 -4.04 -13.62 -10.38
C ARG A 16 -4.37 -12.89 -9.08
N LYS A 17 -3.87 -13.41 -7.95
CA LYS A 17 -4.08 -12.74 -6.67
C LYS A 17 -3.28 -11.46 -6.63
N LYS A 18 -3.88 -10.41 -6.11
CA LYS A 18 -3.20 -9.11 -5.96
C LYS A 18 -2.02 -9.26 -5.02
N ASN A 19 -0.91 -8.64 -5.39
CA ASN A 19 0.36 -8.78 -4.67
C ASN A 19 0.84 -7.50 -4.00
N ALA A 20 0.03 -6.45 -4.02
CA ALA A 20 0.38 -5.18 -3.41
C ALA A 20 -0.85 -4.45 -2.91
N LEU A 21 -0.59 -3.44 -2.08
CA LEU A 21 -1.60 -2.49 -1.62
C LEU A 21 -1.22 -1.10 -2.11
N LEU A 22 -2.25 -0.26 -2.30
CA LEU A 22 -2.09 1.17 -2.57
C LEU A 22 -2.62 1.93 -1.36
N ILE A 23 -1.91 2.96 -0.95
CA ILE A 23 -2.38 3.95 0.03
C ILE A 23 -2.15 5.34 -0.54
N THR A 24 -2.99 6.30 -0.15
CA THR A 24 -2.88 7.68 -0.61
C THR A 24 -2.37 8.55 0.53
N LEU A 25 -1.27 9.26 0.28
CA LEU A 25 -0.76 10.23 1.23
C LEU A 25 -1.57 11.52 1.11
N PRO A 26 -1.86 12.21 2.23
CA PRO A 26 -2.53 13.50 2.19
C PRO A 26 -1.76 14.49 1.32
N SER A 27 -2.48 15.28 0.51
CA SER A 27 -1.86 16.27 -0.37
C SER A 27 -1.17 17.39 0.40
N SER A 28 -1.53 17.57 1.67
CA SER A 28 -0.91 18.55 2.56
C SER A 28 0.48 18.17 3.04
N ILE A 29 0.87 16.90 2.89
CA ILE A 29 2.21 16.44 3.27
C ILE A 29 3.23 17.05 2.31
N LYS A 30 4.25 17.67 2.89
CA LYS A 30 5.42 18.12 2.11
C LYS A 30 6.32 16.95 1.84
N TRP A 31 6.64 16.70 0.58
CA TRP A 31 7.43 15.55 0.21
C TRP A 31 8.82 15.52 0.88
N GLU A 32 9.46 16.67 1.00
CA GLU A 32 10.77 16.76 1.64
C GLU A 32 10.73 16.28 3.10
N ASP A 33 9.66 16.60 3.83
CA ASP A 33 9.50 16.16 5.20
C ASP A 33 9.19 14.67 5.28
N TYR A 34 8.34 14.19 4.37
CA TYR A 34 8.00 12.78 4.31
C TYR A 34 9.20 11.92 3.93
N GLU A 35 10.03 12.43 3.05
CA GLU A 35 11.24 11.75 2.60
C GLU A 35 12.21 11.49 3.77
N LYS A 36 12.26 12.39 4.74
CA LYS A 36 13.05 12.18 5.95
C LYS A 36 12.54 10.99 6.75
N GLU A 37 11.22 10.84 6.85
CA GLU A 37 10.62 9.70 7.54
C GLU A 37 10.90 8.40 6.77
N LEU A 38 10.85 8.43 5.45
CA LEU A 38 11.18 7.28 4.62
C LEU A 38 12.63 6.85 4.84
N LYS A 39 13.55 7.80 4.93
CA LYS A 39 14.96 7.51 5.19
C LYS A 39 15.19 6.92 6.56
N ALA A 40 14.41 7.33 7.55
CA ALA A 40 14.54 6.84 8.92
C ALA A 40 14.23 5.34 9.04
N VAL A 41 13.52 4.74 8.09
CA VAL A 41 13.16 3.32 8.10
C VAL A 41 13.89 2.51 7.02
N GLU A 42 14.86 3.11 6.30
CA GLU A 42 15.60 2.42 5.25
C GLU A 42 16.31 1.16 5.72
N ASP A 43 16.78 1.15 6.95
CA ASP A 43 17.49 0.01 7.56
C ASP A 43 16.54 -1.03 8.15
N GLU A 44 15.25 -0.87 7.97
CA GLU A 44 14.20 -1.76 8.49
C GLU A 44 14.17 -1.86 10.02
N SER A 45 14.74 -0.88 10.72
CA SER A 45 14.74 -0.85 12.18
C SER A 45 13.38 -0.53 12.79
N HIS A 46 12.54 0.16 12.04
CA HIS A 46 11.21 0.59 12.45
C HIS A 46 10.24 0.42 11.30
N VAL A 47 8.94 0.46 11.62
CA VAL A 47 7.89 0.40 10.60
C VAL A 47 7.17 1.74 10.56
N MET A 48 6.64 2.06 9.37
CA MET A 48 5.70 3.17 9.21
C MET A 48 4.29 2.61 9.22
N ASN A 49 3.40 3.28 9.92
CA ASN A 49 2.02 2.85 10.08
C ASN A 49 1.07 3.78 9.32
N PHE A 50 0.14 3.19 8.59
CA PHE A 50 -0.89 3.93 7.90
C PHE A 50 -2.25 3.47 8.40
N LYS A 51 -3.02 4.41 8.97
CA LYS A 51 -4.32 4.09 9.56
C LYS A 51 -5.37 3.85 8.49
N VAL A 52 -6.14 2.78 8.65
CA VAL A 52 -7.20 2.39 7.72
C VAL A 52 -8.48 2.07 8.49
N PRO A 53 -9.65 2.16 7.84
CA PRO A 53 -10.91 1.86 8.52
C PRO A 53 -11.13 0.38 8.79
N PHE A 54 -10.50 -0.49 8.00
CA PHE A 54 -10.53 -1.94 8.21
C PHE A 54 -9.25 -2.55 7.62
N LEU A 55 -8.91 -3.75 8.10
CA LEU A 55 -7.68 -4.41 7.67
C LEU A 55 -7.88 -5.15 6.35
N PRO A 56 -6.85 -5.17 5.48
CA PRO A 56 -6.91 -6.00 4.27
C PRO A 56 -6.92 -7.48 4.63
N LYS A 57 -7.57 -8.26 3.77
CA LYS A 57 -7.70 -9.72 3.91
C LYS A 57 -6.72 -10.41 2.95
N ASN A 58 -6.42 -11.68 3.25
CA ASN A 58 -5.58 -12.53 2.37
C ASN A 58 -4.23 -11.87 2.06
N ILE A 59 -3.55 -11.44 3.11
CA ILE A 59 -2.33 -10.64 2.98
C ILE A 59 -1.08 -11.45 2.66
N HIS A 60 -1.15 -12.78 2.60
CA HIS A 60 0.05 -13.59 2.35
C HIS A 60 0.71 -13.33 1.00
N HIS A 61 -0.04 -12.80 0.04
CA HIS A 61 0.48 -12.48 -1.29
C HIS A 61 0.98 -11.06 -1.40
N ILE A 62 0.74 -10.25 -0.37
CA ILE A 62 1.11 -8.83 -0.42
C ILE A 62 2.60 -8.69 -0.15
N LYS A 63 3.31 -8.06 -1.08
CA LYS A 63 4.75 -7.83 -1.02
C LYS A 63 5.10 -6.37 -0.84
N ARG A 64 4.30 -5.47 -1.43
CA ARG A 64 4.62 -4.05 -1.51
C ARG A 64 3.43 -3.19 -1.11
N VAL A 65 3.74 -2.00 -0.61
CA VAL A 65 2.77 -0.93 -0.44
C VAL A 65 3.18 0.20 -1.36
N TYR A 66 2.36 0.50 -2.37
CA TYR A 66 2.59 1.61 -3.28
C TYR A 66 1.97 2.88 -2.71
N LEU A 67 2.65 3.99 -2.88
CA LEU A 67 2.23 5.28 -2.36
C LEU A 67 1.67 6.13 -3.49
N VAL A 68 0.44 6.64 -3.30
CA VAL A 68 -0.19 7.60 -4.19
C VAL A 68 -0.02 8.98 -3.57
N TYR A 69 0.55 9.91 -4.32
CA TYR A 69 0.79 11.27 -3.85
C TYR A 69 0.47 12.26 -4.97
N GLN A 70 -0.40 13.20 -4.66
CA GLN A 70 -0.79 14.25 -5.61
C GLN A 70 -1.19 13.72 -6.99
N GLY A 71 -2.04 12.68 -7.00
CA GLY A 71 -2.61 12.14 -8.22
C GLY A 71 -1.73 11.18 -9.00
N ASN A 72 -0.66 10.68 -8.39
CA ASN A 72 0.25 9.73 -9.02
C ASN A 72 0.72 8.66 -8.05
N ILE A 73 0.90 7.44 -8.55
CA ILE A 73 1.67 6.42 -7.84
C ILE A 73 3.14 6.82 -8.01
N VAL A 74 3.84 7.07 -6.91
CA VAL A 74 5.21 7.61 -6.96
C VAL A 74 6.29 6.60 -6.58
N GLY A 75 5.92 5.49 -5.96
CA GLY A 75 6.87 4.46 -5.57
C GLY A 75 6.27 3.51 -4.56
N TRP A 76 7.13 2.70 -3.96
CA TRP A 76 6.67 1.66 -3.03
C TRP A 76 7.68 1.36 -1.93
N GLN A 77 7.17 0.77 -0.87
CA GLN A 77 7.95 0.21 0.23
C GLN A 77 7.55 -1.23 0.46
N LYS A 78 8.40 -1.97 1.16
CA LYS A 78 8.13 -3.34 1.55
C LYS A 78 6.94 -3.41 2.51
N PHE A 79 5.98 -4.28 2.22
CA PHE A 79 4.87 -4.56 3.12
C PHE A 79 5.37 -5.46 4.25
N VAL A 80 5.07 -5.10 5.49
CA VAL A 80 5.46 -5.87 6.67
C VAL A 80 4.30 -6.68 7.23
N GLY A 81 3.13 -6.08 7.28
CA GLY A 81 1.97 -6.71 7.86
C GLY A 81 0.91 -5.69 8.24
N THR A 82 0.01 -6.10 9.11
CA THR A 82 -1.05 -5.25 9.63
C THR A 82 -1.07 -5.32 11.14
N SER A 83 -1.66 -4.32 11.77
CA SER A 83 -1.79 -4.29 13.23
C SER A 83 -3.10 -3.61 13.62
N ASP A 84 -3.74 -4.14 14.66
CA ASP A 84 -4.88 -3.51 15.31
C ASP A 84 -4.57 -3.17 16.77
N LYS A 85 -3.30 -3.29 17.16
CA LYS A 85 -2.87 -3.04 18.53
C LYS A 85 -2.41 -1.59 18.69
N PRO A 86 -2.76 -0.94 19.82
CA PRO A 86 -2.27 0.41 20.10
C PRO A 86 -0.74 0.42 20.20
N PHE A 87 -0.16 1.53 19.79
CA PHE A 87 1.28 1.73 19.92
C PHE A 87 1.58 3.21 20.19
N LYS A 88 2.79 3.47 20.65
CA LYS A 88 3.28 4.81 20.86
C LYS A 88 4.15 5.22 19.67
N CYS A 89 3.78 6.32 19.02
CA CYS A 89 4.54 6.83 17.89
C CYS A 89 5.85 7.45 18.39
N THR A 90 6.99 6.96 17.90
CA THR A 90 8.30 7.44 18.30
C THR A 90 8.59 8.87 17.83
N THR A 91 7.96 9.29 16.73
CA THR A 91 8.13 10.63 16.17
C THR A 91 7.37 11.68 16.95
N THR A 92 6.10 11.42 17.28
CA THR A 92 5.21 12.39 17.92
C THR A 92 5.05 12.15 19.41
N ASN A 93 5.50 11.03 19.93
CA ASN A 93 5.34 10.57 21.31
C ASN A 93 3.87 10.45 21.73
N LYS A 94 2.96 10.30 20.76
CA LYS A 94 1.53 10.14 21.01
C LYS A 94 1.12 8.67 20.91
N ASN A 95 0.09 8.29 21.66
CA ASN A 95 -0.51 6.98 21.54
C ASN A 95 -1.43 6.94 20.33
N TRP A 96 -1.28 5.89 19.54
CA TRP A 96 -2.09 5.64 18.34
C TRP A 96 -2.91 4.39 18.52
N GLU A 97 -4.18 4.49 18.18
CA GLU A 97 -5.11 3.36 18.21
C GLU A 97 -5.81 3.23 16.88
N GLY A 98 -6.17 2.01 16.53
CA GLY A 98 -6.92 1.72 15.31
C GLY A 98 -6.33 0.53 14.57
N LYS A 99 -6.55 0.53 13.25
CA LYS A 99 -6.08 -0.51 12.34
C LYS A 99 -5.06 0.10 11.41
N PHE A 100 -3.96 -0.61 11.20
CA PHE A 100 -2.82 -0.06 10.48
C PHE A 100 -2.25 -1.03 9.46
N ILE A 101 -1.84 -0.49 8.33
CA ILE A 101 -0.98 -1.15 7.36
C ILE A 101 0.45 -0.73 7.69
N GLN A 102 1.34 -1.71 7.79
CA GLN A 102 2.73 -1.48 8.18
C GLN A 102 3.66 -1.72 6.99
N ARG A 103 4.61 -0.81 6.82
CA ARG A 103 5.60 -0.87 5.78
C ARG A 103 6.95 -0.39 6.30
N THR A 104 8.01 -0.80 5.62
CA THR A 104 9.37 -0.47 6.05
C THR A 104 10.34 -0.53 4.87
N GLY A 105 11.61 -0.25 5.15
CA GLY A 105 12.67 -0.35 4.17
C GLY A 105 12.79 0.88 3.28
N PRO A 106 13.73 0.83 2.32
CA PRO A 106 13.93 1.96 1.45
C PRO A 106 12.72 2.21 0.55
N PHE A 107 12.49 3.48 0.24
CA PHE A 107 11.48 3.87 -0.73
C PHE A 107 12.02 3.65 -2.14
N HIS A 108 11.31 2.87 -2.93
CA HIS A 108 11.67 2.60 -4.32
C HIS A 108 10.85 3.51 -5.23
N LYS A 109 11.49 4.56 -5.72
CA LYS A 109 10.85 5.52 -6.63
C LYS A 109 10.61 4.87 -7.98
N ILE A 110 9.44 5.14 -8.57
CA ILE A 110 9.10 4.69 -9.93
C ILE A 110 8.72 5.88 -10.79
N GLU A 111 8.64 5.69 -12.10
CA GLU A 111 8.03 6.68 -12.98
C GLU A 111 6.60 6.91 -12.53
N PRO A 112 6.17 8.17 -12.31
CA PRO A 112 4.84 8.44 -11.81
C PRO A 112 3.75 7.85 -12.72
N ILE A 113 2.78 7.18 -12.10
CA ILE A 113 1.64 6.61 -12.80
C ILE A 113 0.40 7.36 -12.32
N PRO A 114 -0.36 8.02 -13.21
CA PRO A 114 -1.56 8.73 -12.79
C PRO A 114 -2.54 7.80 -12.07
N TYR A 115 -2.98 8.21 -10.90
CA TYR A 115 -3.92 7.46 -10.10
C TYR A 115 -4.65 8.39 -9.15
N VAL A 116 -5.99 8.41 -9.23
CA VAL A 116 -6.80 9.29 -8.39
C VAL A 116 -6.71 8.84 -6.94
N GLY A 117 -6.46 9.78 -6.03
CA GLY A 117 -6.40 9.52 -4.61
C GLY A 117 -7.72 8.97 -4.05
N PHE A 118 -7.64 8.25 -2.94
CA PHE A 118 -8.78 7.58 -2.31
C PHE A 118 -8.53 7.49 -0.80
N GLN A 119 -9.55 7.14 -0.05
CA GLN A 119 -9.42 6.89 1.39
C GLN A 119 -9.19 5.40 1.64
N GLY A 120 -8.48 5.09 2.74
CA GLY A 120 -8.18 3.72 3.10
C GLY A 120 -7.11 3.11 2.21
N PHE A 121 -7.35 1.91 1.75
CA PHE A 121 -6.40 1.20 0.89
C PHE A 121 -7.13 0.56 -0.28
N ARG A 122 -6.36 0.18 -1.32
CA ARG A 122 -6.84 -0.63 -2.44
C ARG A 122 -5.84 -1.73 -2.73
N TYR A 123 -6.34 -2.84 -3.25
CA TYR A 123 -5.49 -3.92 -3.74
C TYR A 123 -4.94 -3.54 -5.12
N TYR A 124 -3.68 -3.88 -5.32
CA TYR A 124 -2.98 -3.56 -6.56
C TYR A 124 -2.16 -4.75 -7.01
N ASP A 125 -2.01 -4.93 -8.31
CA ASP A 125 -1.20 -5.98 -8.88
C ASP A 125 -0.09 -5.38 -9.73
N TYR A 126 1.15 -5.64 -9.32
CA TYR A 126 2.30 -5.20 -10.09
C TYR A 126 2.96 -6.40 -10.76
N TYR A 127 3.62 -6.14 -11.88
CA TYR A 127 4.39 -7.13 -12.61
C TYR A 127 5.88 -6.84 -12.40
N GLY A 128 6.58 -7.79 -11.85
CA GLY A 128 7.97 -7.55 -11.64
C GLY A 128 8.64 -8.49 -10.70
#